data_dad1bc90d546e1ece56b91225984e89e
#
_entry.id   dad1bc90d546e1ece56b91225984e89e
#
_cell.length_a   1.000
_cell.length_b   1.000
_cell.length_c   1.000
_cell.angle_alpha   90.00
_cell.angle_beta   90.00
_cell.angle_gamma   90.00
#
_symmetry.space_group_name_H-M   'P 1'
#
loop_
_entity.id
_entity.type
_entity.pdbx_description
1 polymer ?
#
loop_
_entity_poly.entity_id
_entity_poly.type
_entity_poly.pdbx_seq_one_letter_code
_entity_poly.pdbx_strand_id
1 'polypeptide(L)'
;MDYEIPEDIGDDFSVFDSQNKNVPRCTSCKSTNLFPDYKQGIEYCQDCGTHQSNTILSMSPEWKNGSDTANSTLNRCNCIVDPLLKKMSLSTRLIGVPRHIGLVHSWQTLYSYKEHSLSKTFKKMEKMAQENAIPEAIVKYAQKLYSLIADKDLKRGDSRIGIMGACIYYGCRARNIMKREKDIAKNMNIDQKYVSHGCDLIAEYLFEKGMDAEKVLAPFDIYDYIEEFSEILGLSKKFKMNAMCVASVVEENSKSLRNMPYSLAAGCIYFVAVCSKKYDIAVLKREMKVKCDLSDVTIAKCFNNLIVLKPQLIEALKQLKGK
;
A
#
# COMPACT_ATOMS: atom_id res chain seq x y z
N MET A 1 33.38 19.71 -31.80
CA MET A 1 32.20 20.09 -32.61
C MET A 1 31.03 20.03 -31.69
N ASP A 2 30.83 21.17 -31.06
CA ASP A 2 29.76 21.36 -30.05
C ASP A 2 28.46 21.64 -30.84
N TYR A 3 27.49 20.75 -30.72
CA TYR A 3 26.14 20.99 -31.22
C TYR A 3 25.37 21.76 -30.18
N GLU A 4 25.24 23.06 -30.36
CA GLU A 4 24.30 23.90 -29.66
C GLU A 4 22.86 23.49 -30.05
N ILE A 5 22.07 23.10 -29.05
CA ILE A 5 20.64 22.85 -29.17
C ILE A 5 19.94 24.21 -29.13
N PRO A 6 19.12 24.58 -30.13
CA PRO A 6 18.37 25.85 -30.08
C PRO A 6 17.35 25.82 -28.94
N GLU A 7 17.41 26.80 -28.07
CA GLU A 7 16.48 27.05 -26.94
C GLU A 7 15.19 27.77 -27.38
N ASP A 8 14.64 27.50 -28.51
CA ASP A 8 13.36 28.08 -28.93
C ASP A 8 12.43 27.02 -29.53
N ILE A 9 11.87 26.17 -28.64
CA ILE A 9 10.56 25.61 -28.88
C ILE A 9 9.63 26.33 -27.89
N GLY A 10 9.27 27.55 -28.26
CA GLY A 10 8.25 28.33 -27.59
C GLY A 10 6.94 27.55 -27.54
N ASP A 11 6.26 27.73 -26.42
CA ASP A 11 4.92 27.27 -26.10
C ASP A 11 3.88 27.75 -27.13
N ASP A 12 3.89 27.17 -28.33
CA ASP A 12 2.86 27.39 -29.35
C ASP A 12 1.68 26.45 -29.19
N PHE A 13 1.30 26.17 -27.92
CA PHE A 13 0.04 25.50 -27.60
C PHE A 13 -1.16 26.45 -27.52
N SER A 14 -0.95 27.75 -27.73
CA SER A 14 -2.01 28.78 -27.66
C SER A 14 -2.82 28.96 -28.95
N VAL A 15 -2.46 28.27 -30.04
CA VAL A 15 -3.16 28.41 -31.34
C VAL A 15 -4.44 27.60 -31.44
N PHE A 16 -4.68 26.64 -30.52
CA PHE A 16 -5.91 25.84 -30.54
C PHE A 16 -7.06 26.36 -29.70
N ASP A 17 -6.90 27.49 -28.99
CA ASP A 17 -7.91 27.96 -28.03
C ASP A 17 -8.75 29.17 -28.46
N SER A 18 -8.67 29.57 -29.70
CA SER A 18 -9.45 30.71 -30.18
C SER A 18 -10.01 30.53 -31.57
N GLN A 19 -10.93 29.58 -31.77
CA GLN A 19 -12.03 29.77 -32.70
C GLN A 19 -13.09 28.65 -32.57
N ASN A 20 -14.33 29.03 -32.30
CA ASN A 20 -15.55 28.24 -32.26
C ASN A 20 -15.72 27.26 -31.10
N LYS A 21 -16.08 27.78 -29.93
CA LYS A 21 -16.88 27.02 -28.96
C LYS A 21 -18.28 26.77 -29.55
N ASN A 22 -18.39 25.92 -30.56
CA ASN A 22 -19.64 25.29 -30.89
C ASN A 22 -19.95 24.31 -29.73
N VAL A 23 -20.59 24.81 -28.67
CA VAL A 23 -21.13 23.95 -27.64
C VAL A 23 -22.07 22.97 -28.32
N PRO A 24 -21.83 21.66 -28.27
CA PRO A 24 -22.68 20.68 -28.91
C PRO A 24 -24.12 20.83 -28.39
N ARG A 25 -25.08 20.89 -29.29
CA ARG A 25 -26.51 21.04 -28.96
C ARG A 25 -27.30 19.87 -29.48
N CYS A 26 -28.30 19.48 -28.72
CA CYS A 26 -29.21 18.44 -29.12
C CYS A 26 -29.86 18.74 -30.49
N THR A 27 -29.93 17.74 -31.36
CA THR A 27 -30.49 17.88 -32.72
C THR A 27 -31.98 18.11 -32.66
N SER A 28 -32.72 17.61 -31.65
CA SER A 28 -34.17 17.73 -31.51
C SER A 28 -34.59 18.96 -30.71
N CYS A 29 -34.10 19.15 -29.48
CA CYS A 29 -34.58 20.24 -28.60
C CYS A 29 -33.59 21.41 -28.48
N LYS A 30 -32.42 21.34 -29.16
CA LYS A 30 -31.37 22.35 -29.13
C LYS A 30 -30.78 22.66 -27.75
N SER A 31 -31.08 21.85 -26.75
CA SER A 31 -30.54 21.95 -25.40
C SER A 31 -29.02 21.64 -25.42
N THR A 32 -28.29 22.24 -24.49
CA THR A 32 -26.86 21.97 -24.28
C THR A 32 -26.62 20.84 -23.27
N ASN A 33 -27.69 20.28 -22.68
CA ASN A 33 -27.61 19.23 -21.66
C ASN A 33 -27.41 17.85 -22.31
N LEU A 34 -26.24 17.60 -22.87
CA LEU A 34 -25.87 16.32 -23.47
C LEU A 34 -25.06 15.49 -22.44
N PHE A 35 -25.46 14.23 -22.26
CA PHE A 35 -24.79 13.30 -21.35
C PHE A 35 -24.16 12.15 -22.14
N PRO A 36 -22.85 11.87 -21.94
CA PRO A 36 -22.17 10.77 -22.62
C PRO A 36 -22.42 9.44 -21.89
N ASP A 37 -22.96 8.45 -22.58
CA ASP A 37 -22.98 7.05 -22.12
C ASP A 37 -21.77 6.28 -22.66
N TYR A 38 -20.76 6.16 -21.81
CA TYR A 38 -19.53 5.44 -22.19
C TYR A 38 -19.71 3.92 -22.36
N LYS A 39 -20.82 3.33 -21.85
CA LYS A 39 -21.09 1.90 -22.01
C LYS A 39 -21.60 1.59 -23.41
N GLN A 40 -22.45 2.47 -23.92
CA GLN A 40 -23.04 2.33 -25.27
C GLN A 40 -22.23 3.13 -26.32
N GLY A 41 -21.37 4.03 -25.89
CA GLY A 41 -20.58 4.90 -26.78
C GLY A 41 -21.42 5.95 -27.50
N ILE A 42 -22.54 6.38 -26.89
CA ILE A 42 -23.51 7.32 -27.50
C ILE A 42 -23.72 8.50 -26.56
N GLU A 43 -24.01 9.66 -27.11
CA GLU A 43 -24.47 10.82 -26.35
C GLU A 43 -26.01 10.90 -26.41
N TYR A 44 -26.68 11.17 -25.30
CA TYR A 44 -28.09 11.43 -25.26
C TYR A 44 -28.42 12.75 -24.56
N CYS A 45 -29.51 13.38 -24.96
CA CYS A 45 -29.97 14.58 -24.33
C CYS A 45 -30.80 14.25 -23.08
N GLN A 46 -30.43 14.86 -21.94
CA GLN A 46 -31.19 14.65 -20.69
C GLN A 46 -32.58 15.26 -20.71
N ASP A 47 -32.80 16.31 -21.51
CA ASP A 47 -34.09 17.03 -21.52
C ASP A 47 -35.15 16.35 -22.41
N CYS A 48 -34.75 15.77 -23.53
CA CYS A 48 -35.68 15.14 -24.47
C CYS A 48 -35.44 13.64 -24.73
N GLY A 49 -34.38 13.06 -24.16
CA GLY A 49 -34.06 11.65 -24.31
C GLY A 49 -33.54 11.22 -25.70
N THR A 50 -33.36 12.14 -26.64
CA THR A 50 -32.97 11.82 -28.01
C THR A 50 -31.50 11.44 -28.04
N HIS A 51 -31.17 10.30 -28.69
CA HIS A 51 -29.80 9.89 -28.96
C HIS A 51 -29.18 10.76 -30.05
N GLN A 52 -27.95 11.21 -29.82
CA GLN A 52 -27.20 11.95 -30.82
C GLN A 52 -26.47 10.96 -31.72
N SER A 53 -26.28 11.34 -32.99
CA SER A 53 -25.57 10.52 -33.97
C SER A 53 -24.04 10.46 -33.72
N ASN A 54 -23.54 11.25 -32.77
CA ASN A 54 -22.13 11.29 -32.46
C ASN A 54 -21.73 10.04 -31.67
N THR A 55 -20.81 9.27 -32.19
CA THR A 55 -20.20 8.15 -31.47
C THR A 55 -19.02 8.64 -30.64
N ILE A 56 -18.97 8.24 -29.39
CA ILE A 56 -17.85 8.57 -28.50
C ILE A 56 -16.68 7.65 -28.81
N LEU A 57 -15.57 8.23 -29.24
CA LEU A 57 -14.33 7.47 -29.47
C LEU A 57 -13.68 7.13 -28.12
N SER A 58 -13.50 5.84 -27.87
CA SER A 58 -12.73 5.38 -26.72
C SER A 58 -11.24 5.49 -27.01
N MET A 59 -10.53 6.23 -26.17
CA MET A 59 -9.07 6.33 -26.21
C MET A 59 -8.39 5.20 -25.45
N SER A 60 -9.16 4.32 -24.80
CA SER A 60 -8.63 3.17 -24.09
C SER A 60 -8.24 2.05 -25.05
N PRO A 61 -7.18 1.27 -24.73
CA PRO A 61 -6.78 0.14 -25.54
C PRO A 61 -7.87 -0.93 -25.60
N GLU A 62 -8.18 -1.43 -26.80
CA GLU A 62 -9.15 -2.51 -27.00
C GLU A 62 -8.57 -3.85 -26.56
N TRP A 63 -8.98 -4.30 -25.37
CA TRP A 63 -8.72 -5.66 -24.91
C TRP A 63 -9.96 -6.53 -25.12
N LYS A 64 -9.82 -7.53 -25.98
CA LYS A 64 -10.80 -8.63 -26.08
C LYS A 64 -10.21 -9.85 -25.38
N ASN A 65 -10.47 -10.01 -24.10
CA ASN A 65 -10.24 -11.27 -23.41
C ASN A 65 -11.42 -12.21 -23.69
N GLY A 66 -11.43 -12.81 -24.87
CA GLY A 66 -12.31 -13.94 -25.14
C GLY A 66 -11.65 -15.19 -24.60
N SER A 67 -12.21 -15.79 -23.56
CA SER A 67 -11.75 -17.05 -22.97
C SER A 67 -11.80 -18.23 -23.94
N ASP A 68 -12.50 -18.13 -25.07
CA ASP A 68 -12.84 -19.25 -25.93
C ASP A 68 -12.21 -19.21 -27.32
N THR A 69 -11.39 -18.22 -27.65
CA THR A 69 -10.75 -18.17 -28.96
C THR A 69 -9.24 -18.17 -28.84
N ALA A 70 -8.63 -19.27 -29.26
CA ALA A 70 -7.18 -19.43 -29.44
C ALA A 70 -6.55 -18.43 -30.43
N ASN A 71 -7.33 -17.49 -30.96
CA ASN A 71 -6.90 -16.49 -31.93
C ASN A 71 -6.50 -15.19 -31.23
N SER A 72 -5.22 -15.12 -30.84
CA SER A 72 -4.55 -13.89 -30.37
C SER A 72 -4.55 -12.75 -31.39
N THR A 73 -5.00 -13.01 -32.63
CA THR A 73 -5.06 -12.03 -33.73
C THR A 73 -6.14 -10.96 -33.56
N LEU A 74 -7.09 -11.12 -32.62
CA LEU A 74 -8.15 -10.16 -32.34
C LEU A 74 -7.72 -9.04 -31.40
N ASN A 75 -6.62 -9.18 -30.70
CA ASN A 75 -6.11 -8.15 -29.81
C ASN A 75 -5.27 -7.14 -30.60
N ARG A 76 -5.80 -5.95 -30.78
CA ARG A 76 -5.10 -4.83 -31.44
C ARG A 76 -4.03 -4.20 -30.57
N CYS A 77 -4.03 -4.49 -29.26
CA CYS A 77 -3.10 -3.94 -28.30
C CYS A 77 -2.17 -5.02 -27.75
N ASN A 78 -0.87 -4.75 -27.79
CA ASN A 78 0.16 -5.71 -27.39
C ASN A 78 0.40 -5.83 -25.90
N CYS A 79 0.06 -4.81 -25.11
CA CYS A 79 0.21 -4.86 -23.65
C CYS A 79 -0.72 -3.87 -22.94
N ILE A 80 -1.03 -4.19 -21.69
CA ILE A 80 -1.74 -3.28 -20.80
C ILE A 80 -0.77 -2.14 -20.45
N VAL A 81 -1.25 -0.90 -20.62
CA VAL A 81 -0.49 0.28 -20.23
C VAL A 81 -0.40 0.34 -18.72
N ASP A 82 0.79 0.16 -18.18
CA ASP A 82 1.05 0.38 -16.77
C ASP A 82 1.40 1.86 -16.56
N PRO A 83 0.62 2.62 -15.77
CA PRO A 83 0.87 4.03 -15.54
C PRO A 83 2.22 4.32 -14.88
N LEU A 84 2.84 3.32 -14.23
CA LEU A 84 4.16 3.44 -13.61
C LEU A 84 5.32 3.14 -14.57
N LEU A 85 5.03 2.57 -15.75
CA LEU A 85 6.03 2.15 -16.76
C LEU A 85 5.70 2.78 -18.11
N LYS A 86 5.79 4.10 -18.19
CA LYS A 86 5.32 4.91 -19.33
C LYS A 86 5.96 4.51 -20.69
N LYS A 87 7.26 4.28 -20.72
CA LYS A 87 8.01 3.94 -21.96
C LYS A 87 7.82 2.49 -22.36
N MET A 88 7.64 1.60 -21.41
CA MET A 88 7.43 0.17 -21.65
C MET A 88 6.15 -0.11 -22.44
N SER A 89 5.12 0.71 -22.28
CA SER A 89 3.85 0.60 -23.00
C SER A 89 3.95 0.94 -24.49
N LEU A 90 4.98 1.67 -24.89
CA LEU A 90 5.22 2.08 -26.28
C LEU A 90 6.04 1.05 -27.07
N SER A 91 6.56 0.01 -26.42
CA SER A 91 7.37 -1.00 -27.10
C SER A 91 6.51 -2.04 -27.82
N THR A 92 6.91 -2.42 -29.03
CA THR A 92 6.32 -3.54 -29.78
C THR A 92 6.97 -4.85 -29.36
N ARG A 93 6.21 -5.94 -29.35
CA ARG A 93 6.71 -7.29 -29.10
C ARG A 93 6.52 -8.15 -30.32
N LEU A 94 7.60 -8.73 -30.81
CA LEU A 94 7.54 -9.72 -31.91
C LEU A 94 7.17 -11.08 -31.33
N ILE A 95 6.12 -11.70 -31.85
CA ILE A 95 5.64 -13.03 -31.45
C ILE A 95 5.87 -13.99 -32.63
N GLY A 96 6.33 -15.21 -32.34
CA GLY A 96 6.52 -16.24 -33.37
C GLY A 96 7.80 -16.09 -34.19
N VAL A 97 8.72 -15.22 -33.80
CA VAL A 97 10.01 -15.04 -34.49
C VAL A 97 11.11 -15.96 -33.94
N PRO A 98 12.09 -16.36 -34.77
CA PRO A 98 13.26 -17.10 -34.29
C PRO A 98 13.99 -16.38 -33.14
N ARG A 99 14.59 -17.17 -32.25
CA ARG A 99 15.21 -16.66 -30.99
C ARG A 99 16.24 -15.55 -31.22
N HIS A 100 17.05 -15.66 -32.28
CA HIS A 100 18.07 -14.65 -32.63
C HIS A 100 17.45 -13.31 -33.02
N ILE A 101 16.34 -13.31 -33.79
CA ILE A 101 15.61 -12.08 -34.17
C ILE A 101 14.93 -11.48 -32.90
N GLY A 102 14.37 -12.32 -32.04
CA GLY A 102 13.80 -11.90 -30.77
C GLY A 102 14.82 -11.24 -29.85
N LEU A 103 16.07 -11.72 -29.84
CA LEU A 103 17.16 -11.12 -29.06
C LEU A 103 17.57 -9.75 -29.63
N VAL A 104 17.76 -9.63 -30.95
CA VAL A 104 18.09 -8.34 -31.59
C VAL A 104 16.96 -7.33 -31.33
N HIS A 105 15.72 -7.76 -31.49
CA HIS A 105 14.57 -6.91 -31.20
C HIS A 105 14.52 -6.48 -29.70
N SER A 106 14.85 -7.37 -28.78
CA SER A 106 14.89 -7.01 -27.33
C SER A 106 15.99 -5.98 -27.03
N TRP A 107 17.05 -5.91 -27.81
CA TRP A 107 18.09 -4.89 -27.67
C TRP A 107 17.70 -3.56 -28.31
N GLN A 108 16.89 -3.60 -29.37
CA GLN A 108 16.39 -2.41 -30.08
C GLN A 108 15.13 -1.81 -29.42
N THR A 109 14.47 -2.56 -28.52
CA THR A 109 13.30 -2.02 -27.81
C THR A 109 13.72 -0.87 -26.90
N LEU A 110 12.94 0.20 -26.96
CA LEU A 110 13.13 1.45 -26.19
C LEU A 110 13.01 1.27 -24.66
N TYR A 111 13.25 0.06 -24.16
CA TYR A 111 13.28 -0.19 -22.72
C TYR A 111 14.47 0.54 -22.10
N SER A 112 14.18 1.59 -21.37
CA SER A 112 15.15 2.10 -20.42
C SER A 112 15.52 0.97 -19.46
N TYR A 113 16.82 0.74 -19.24
CA TYR A 113 17.32 -0.21 -18.23
C TYR A 113 16.62 -0.01 -16.87
N LYS A 114 16.29 1.24 -16.54
CA LYS A 114 15.58 1.65 -15.34
C LYS A 114 14.17 1.05 -15.29
N GLU A 115 13.38 1.19 -16.34
CA GLU A 115 12.00 0.64 -16.40
C GLU A 115 11.97 -0.89 -16.40
N HIS A 116 12.92 -1.53 -17.09
CA HIS A 116 13.05 -2.98 -17.03
C HIS A 116 13.37 -3.46 -15.61
N SER A 117 14.25 -2.73 -14.92
CA SER A 117 14.57 -2.98 -13.52
C SER A 117 13.36 -2.80 -12.60
N LEU A 118 12.55 -1.75 -12.82
CA LEU A 118 11.30 -1.50 -12.10
C LEU A 118 10.28 -2.61 -12.33
N SER A 119 10.03 -2.99 -13.59
CA SER A 119 9.11 -4.07 -13.94
C SER A 119 9.47 -5.40 -13.26
N LYS A 120 10.76 -5.75 -13.23
CA LYS A 120 11.23 -6.94 -12.49
C LYS A 120 10.94 -6.83 -11.00
N THR A 121 11.11 -5.64 -10.43
CA THR A 121 10.85 -5.40 -9.00
C THR A 121 9.36 -5.51 -8.70
N PHE A 122 8.50 -4.92 -9.53
CA PHE A 122 7.05 -5.00 -9.37
C PHE A 122 6.54 -6.43 -9.40
N LYS A 123 6.98 -7.23 -10.38
CA LYS A 123 6.66 -8.67 -10.43
C LYS A 123 7.14 -9.43 -9.19
N LYS A 124 8.30 -9.05 -8.64
CA LYS A 124 8.82 -9.65 -7.41
C LYS A 124 7.95 -9.27 -6.21
N MET A 125 7.50 -8.01 -6.11
CA MET A 125 6.59 -7.55 -5.06
C MET A 125 5.23 -8.25 -5.14
N GLU A 126 4.67 -8.42 -6.35
CA GLU A 126 3.42 -9.15 -6.58
C GLU A 126 3.52 -10.60 -6.12
N LYS A 127 4.59 -11.29 -6.52
CA LYS A 127 4.82 -12.67 -6.11
C LYS A 127 4.91 -12.81 -4.59
N MET A 128 5.68 -11.95 -3.92
CA MET A 128 5.79 -11.93 -2.47
C MET A 128 4.46 -11.64 -1.79
N ALA A 129 3.67 -10.74 -2.35
CA ALA A 129 2.36 -10.40 -1.81
C ALA A 129 1.37 -11.57 -1.94
N GLN A 130 1.40 -12.30 -3.05
CA GLN A 130 0.59 -13.51 -3.24
C GLN A 130 0.98 -14.61 -2.22
N GLU A 131 2.28 -14.84 -2.00
CA GLU A 131 2.78 -15.81 -1.02
C GLU A 131 2.37 -15.48 0.43
N ASN A 132 2.18 -14.19 0.74
CA ASN A 132 1.85 -13.69 2.08
C ASN A 132 0.40 -13.23 2.24
N ALA A 133 -0.46 -13.53 1.27
CA ALA A 133 -1.87 -13.13 1.25
C ALA A 133 -2.09 -11.62 1.48
N ILE A 134 -1.23 -10.76 0.90
CA ILE A 134 -1.34 -9.32 0.98
C ILE A 134 -2.28 -8.81 -0.13
N PRO A 135 -3.29 -7.98 0.18
CA PRO A 135 -4.21 -7.44 -0.81
C PRO A 135 -3.52 -6.66 -1.94
N GLU A 136 -4.01 -6.82 -3.17
CA GLU A 136 -3.45 -6.16 -4.36
C GLU A 136 -3.40 -4.63 -4.24
N ALA A 137 -4.36 -4.02 -3.55
CA ALA A 137 -4.40 -2.58 -3.32
C ALA A 137 -3.16 -2.06 -2.54
N ILE A 138 -2.63 -2.87 -1.62
CA ILE A 138 -1.40 -2.56 -0.89
C ILE A 138 -0.19 -2.66 -1.81
N VAL A 139 -0.17 -3.69 -2.66
CA VAL A 139 0.92 -3.90 -3.62
C VAL A 139 1.01 -2.72 -4.60
N LYS A 140 -0.11 -2.27 -5.14
CA LYS A 140 -0.17 -1.10 -6.03
C LYS A 140 0.33 0.17 -5.35
N TYR A 141 -0.03 0.37 -4.09
CA TYR A 141 0.49 1.49 -3.31
C TYR A 141 2.00 1.38 -3.08
N ALA A 142 2.48 0.19 -2.71
CA ALA A 142 3.90 -0.08 -2.51
C ALA A 142 4.72 0.09 -3.81
N GLN A 143 4.19 -0.34 -4.96
CA GLN A 143 4.81 -0.12 -6.26
C GLN A 143 4.93 1.37 -6.60
N LYS A 144 3.88 2.16 -6.31
CA LYS A 144 3.91 3.62 -6.48
C LYS A 144 4.99 4.26 -5.60
N LEU A 145 5.06 3.91 -4.32
CA LEU A 145 6.10 4.40 -3.42
C LEU A 145 7.50 4.02 -3.93
N TYR A 146 7.67 2.76 -4.32
CA TYR A 146 8.95 2.26 -4.83
C TYR A 146 9.39 3.01 -6.10
N SER A 147 8.47 3.31 -7.03
CA SER A 147 8.80 4.06 -8.26
C SER A 147 9.33 5.46 -7.95
N LEU A 148 8.72 6.15 -6.96
CA LEU A 148 9.14 7.49 -6.54
C LEU A 148 10.54 7.50 -5.93
N ILE A 149 10.89 6.47 -5.15
CA ILE A 149 12.21 6.34 -4.51
C ILE A 149 13.27 5.92 -5.53
N ALA A 150 12.92 4.99 -6.42
CA ALA A 150 13.83 4.51 -7.46
C ALA A 150 14.24 5.60 -8.46
N ASP A 151 13.49 6.70 -8.53
CA ASP A 151 13.86 7.88 -9.33
C ASP A 151 15.05 8.63 -8.73
N LYS A 152 15.21 8.62 -7.40
CA LYS A 152 16.34 9.26 -6.72
C LYS A 152 17.58 8.35 -6.67
N ASP A 153 17.40 7.13 -6.16
CA ASP A 153 18.53 6.24 -5.86
C ASP A 153 18.17 4.75 -6.03
N LEU A 154 18.75 4.13 -7.03
CA LEU A 154 18.59 2.72 -7.34
C LEU A 154 19.60 1.87 -6.56
N LYS A 155 19.21 1.38 -5.40
CA LYS A 155 20.01 0.42 -4.64
C LYS A 155 20.04 -0.98 -5.31
N ARG A 156 21.01 -1.80 -4.95
CA ARG A 156 21.21 -3.17 -5.49
C ARG A 156 21.26 -4.19 -4.34
N GLY A 157 21.14 -5.46 -4.66
CA GLY A 157 21.26 -6.56 -3.69
C GLY A 157 20.18 -6.51 -2.59
N ASP A 158 20.58 -6.85 -1.38
CA ASP A 158 19.69 -6.98 -0.22
C ASP A 158 19.09 -5.63 0.22
N SER A 159 19.82 -4.53 0.05
CA SER A 159 19.30 -3.18 0.29
C SER A 159 18.08 -2.87 -0.60
N ARG A 160 18.10 -3.32 -1.87
CA ARG A 160 16.95 -3.18 -2.77
C ARG A 160 15.75 -3.98 -2.29
N ILE A 161 15.99 -5.21 -1.82
CA ILE A 161 14.92 -6.06 -1.28
C ILE A 161 14.39 -5.45 0.02
N GLY A 162 15.26 -4.88 0.84
CA GLY A 162 14.87 -4.14 2.04
C GLY A 162 13.94 -2.96 1.75
N ILE A 163 14.26 -2.14 0.73
CA ILE A 163 13.37 -1.04 0.30
C ILE A 163 12.02 -1.56 -0.22
N MET A 164 12.00 -2.69 -0.96
CA MET A 164 10.72 -3.31 -1.36
C MET A 164 9.88 -3.70 -0.14
N GLY A 165 10.52 -4.31 0.87
CA GLY A 165 9.87 -4.66 2.13
C GLY A 165 9.32 -3.46 2.87
N ALA A 166 10.11 -2.40 2.94
CA ALA A 166 9.69 -1.15 3.55
C ALA A 166 8.52 -0.49 2.81
N CYS A 167 8.49 -0.53 1.47
CA CYS A 167 7.33 -0.05 0.69
C CYS A 167 6.05 -0.85 0.99
N ILE A 168 6.17 -2.18 1.14
CA ILE A 168 5.04 -3.04 1.53
C ILE A 168 4.60 -2.72 2.97
N TYR A 169 5.56 -2.52 3.89
CA TYR A 169 5.28 -2.12 5.27
C TYR A 169 4.45 -0.84 5.34
N TYR A 170 4.89 0.22 4.65
CA TYR A 170 4.14 1.48 4.60
C TYR A 170 2.81 1.34 3.85
N GLY A 171 2.73 0.47 2.85
CA GLY A 171 1.48 0.13 2.17
C GLY A 171 0.46 -0.54 3.11
N CYS A 172 0.91 -1.47 3.94
CA CYS A 172 0.08 -2.09 4.97
C CYS A 172 -0.40 -1.04 5.99
N ARG A 173 0.52 -0.17 6.41
CA ARG A 173 0.25 0.88 7.38
C ARG A 173 -0.76 1.92 6.88
N ALA A 174 -0.64 2.35 5.63
CA ALA A 174 -1.59 3.26 4.99
C ALA A 174 -3.02 2.69 4.89
N ARG A 175 -3.18 1.38 5.05
CA ARG A 175 -4.46 0.67 5.05
C ARG A 175 -4.85 0.13 6.44
N ASN A 176 -4.16 0.57 7.50
CA ASN A 176 -4.35 0.12 8.89
C ASN A 176 -4.24 -1.41 9.06
N ILE A 177 -3.42 -2.07 8.22
CA ILE A 177 -3.11 -3.48 8.38
C ILE A 177 -1.82 -3.58 9.17
N MET A 178 -1.90 -4.18 10.35
CA MET A 178 -0.76 -4.32 11.24
C MET A 178 0.16 -5.42 10.74
N LYS A 179 1.34 -5.03 10.31
CA LYS A 179 2.45 -5.92 9.98
C LYS A 179 3.72 -5.31 10.55
N ARG A 180 4.53 -6.13 11.21
CA ARG A 180 5.82 -5.67 11.75
C ARG A 180 6.90 -5.79 10.68
N GLU A 181 7.89 -4.91 10.75
CA GLU A 181 9.08 -5.00 9.90
C GLU A 181 9.76 -6.38 9.97
N LYS A 182 9.78 -6.97 11.16
CA LYS A 182 10.35 -8.31 11.40
C LYS A 182 9.62 -9.41 10.65
N ASP A 183 8.28 -9.34 10.58
CA ASP A 183 7.48 -10.34 9.88
C ASP A 183 7.65 -10.22 8.37
N ILE A 184 7.72 -8.98 7.87
CA ILE A 184 8.00 -8.72 6.46
C ILE A 184 9.41 -9.18 6.11
N ALA A 185 10.41 -8.93 6.96
CA ALA A 185 11.78 -9.38 6.74
C ALA A 185 11.87 -10.92 6.69
N LYS A 186 11.18 -11.62 7.59
CA LYS A 186 11.06 -13.09 7.56
C LYS A 186 10.46 -13.59 6.26
N ASN A 187 9.36 -12.98 5.82
CA ASN A 187 8.66 -13.34 4.58
C ASN A 187 9.52 -13.12 3.33
N MET A 188 10.44 -12.18 3.40
CA MET A 188 11.37 -11.86 2.31
C MET A 188 12.69 -12.62 2.38
N ASN A 189 12.91 -13.44 3.42
CA ASN A 189 14.16 -14.14 3.72
C ASN A 189 15.38 -13.21 3.74
N ILE A 190 15.25 -12.05 4.40
CA ILE A 190 16.33 -11.08 4.58
C ILE A 190 16.45 -10.66 6.05
N ASP A 191 17.59 -10.08 6.40
CA ASP A 191 17.75 -9.50 7.72
C ASP A 191 16.86 -8.27 7.92
N GLN A 192 16.27 -8.18 9.11
CA GLN A 192 15.41 -7.04 9.50
C GLN A 192 16.12 -5.69 9.29
N LYS A 193 17.45 -5.63 9.48
CA LYS A 193 18.25 -4.42 9.31
C LYS A 193 18.05 -3.73 7.95
N TYR A 194 17.93 -4.53 6.87
CA TYR A 194 17.71 -3.98 5.53
C TYR A 194 16.32 -3.37 5.37
N VAL A 195 15.31 -3.96 6.01
CA VAL A 195 13.94 -3.42 6.00
C VAL A 195 13.88 -2.14 6.82
N SER A 196 14.45 -2.12 8.04
CA SER A 196 14.50 -0.92 8.88
C SER A 196 15.24 0.23 8.18
N HIS A 197 16.39 -0.04 7.58
CA HIS A 197 17.09 0.97 6.77
C HIS A 197 16.26 1.45 5.57
N GLY A 198 15.50 0.55 4.94
CA GLY A 198 14.54 0.91 3.89
C GLY A 198 13.44 1.82 4.42
N CYS A 199 12.93 1.56 5.64
CA CYS A 199 11.94 2.41 6.29
C CYS A 199 12.48 3.82 6.58
N ASP A 200 13.72 3.93 7.05
CA ASP A 200 14.37 5.22 7.30
C ASP A 200 14.49 6.04 6.01
N LEU A 201 14.93 5.42 4.91
CA LEU A 201 15.03 6.07 3.60
C LEU A 201 13.67 6.55 3.06
N ILE A 202 12.62 5.76 3.26
CA ILE A 202 11.26 6.14 2.85
C ILE A 202 10.75 7.29 3.71
N ALA A 203 10.97 7.24 5.03
CA ALA A 203 10.57 8.29 5.95
C ALA A 203 11.23 9.63 5.60
N GLU A 204 12.53 9.62 5.35
CA GLU A 204 13.29 10.78 4.90
C GLU A 204 12.73 11.35 3.59
N TYR A 205 12.46 10.47 2.61
CA TYR A 205 11.90 10.87 1.33
C TYR A 205 10.51 11.50 1.46
N LEU A 206 9.61 10.90 2.26
CA LEU A 206 8.25 11.41 2.47
C LEU A 206 8.28 12.76 3.19
N PHE A 207 9.19 12.91 4.16
CA PHE A 207 9.38 14.16 4.88
C PHE A 207 9.86 15.30 3.94
N GLU A 208 10.85 15.04 3.09
CA GLU A 208 11.34 16.01 2.11
C GLU A 208 10.26 16.48 1.11
N LYS A 209 9.36 15.59 0.74
CA LYS A 209 8.29 15.89 -0.23
C LYS A 209 7.09 16.60 0.37
N GLY A 210 7.00 16.73 1.70
CA GLY A 210 5.83 17.31 2.38
C GLY A 210 4.52 16.57 2.06
N MET A 211 4.62 15.28 1.64
CA MET A 211 3.43 14.46 1.41
C MET A 211 2.80 14.16 2.77
N ASP A 212 1.51 13.81 2.83
CA ASP A 212 0.76 13.46 4.05
C ASP A 212 1.45 12.32 4.83
N ALA A 213 2.71 12.60 5.21
CA ALA A 213 3.60 11.68 5.89
C ALA A 213 3.06 11.32 7.28
N GLU A 214 2.31 12.24 7.92
CA GLU A 214 1.82 12.06 9.28
C GLU A 214 0.98 10.79 9.44
N LYS A 215 0.05 10.53 8.53
CA LYS A 215 -0.79 9.31 8.59
C LYS A 215 -0.03 8.02 8.29
N VAL A 216 0.97 8.10 7.41
CA VAL A 216 1.76 6.92 6.98
C VAL A 216 2.90 6.65 7.94
N LEU A 217 3.47 7.69 8.56
CA LEU A 217 4.58 7.59 9.51
C LEU A 217 4.12 7.48 10.98
N ALA A 218 2.86 7.83 11.30
CA ALA A 218 2.35 7.72 12.67
C ALA A 218 2.55 6.29 13.22
N PRO A 219 3.20 6.09 14.35
CA PRO A 219 3.34 4.77 14.96
C PRO A 219 1.97 4.21 15.33
N PHE A 220 1.80 2.89 15.27
CA PHE A 220 0.62 2.26 15.82
C PHE A 220 0.55 2.50 17.33
N ASP A 221 -0.65 2.79 17.81
CA ASP A 221 -0.90 3.03 19.20
C ASP A 221 -0.98 1.72 20.02
N ILE A 222 -0.92 1.83 21.33
CA ILE A 222 -1.05 0.67 22.24
C ILE A 222 -2.41 -0.01 22.03
N TYR A 223 -3.45 0.77 21.73
CA TYR A 223 -4.83 0.27 21.53
C TYR A 223 -4.93 -0.64 20.30
N ASP A 224 -4.29 -0.27 19.22
CA ASP A 224 -4.27 -1.07 17.98
C ASP A 224 -3.66 -2.46 18.25
N TYR A 225 -2.53 -2.50 18.98
CA TYR A 225 -1.89 -3.76 19.35
C TYR A 225 -2.73 -4.60 20.32
N ILE A 226 -3.46 -3.98 21.24
CA ILE A 226 -4.39 -4.71 22.14
C ILE A 226 -5.52 -5.32 21.32
N GLU A 227 -6.02 -4.62 20.32
CA GLU A 227 -7.06 -5.12 19.42
C GLU A 227 -6.57 -6.35 18.67
N GLU A 228 -5.44 -6.24 17.98
CA GLU A 228 -4.83 -7.34 17.23
C GLU A 228 -4.56 -8.56 18.13
N PHE A 229 -3.92 -8.34 19.27
CA PHE A 229 -3.62 -9.45 20.19
C PHE A 229 -4.88 -10.10 20.76
N SER A 230 -5.92 -9.33 21.02
CA SER A 230 -7.19 -9.86 21.51
C SER A 230 -7.86 -10.74 20.46
N GLU A 231 -7.74 -10.42 19.18
CA GLU A 231 -8.25 -11.24 18.07
C GLU A 231 -7.42 -12.50 17.89
N ILE A 232 -6.09 -12.39 17.83
CA ILE A 232 -5.17 -13.53 17.66
C ILE A 232 -5.28 -14.53 18.81
N LEU A 233 -5.48 -14.05 20.04
CA LEU A 233 -5.60 -14.89 21.24
C LEU A 233 -7.04 -15.34 21.51
N GLY A 234 -8.04 -14.87 20.74
CA GLY A 234 -9.45 -15.21 20.92
C GLY A 234 -10.03 -14.73 22.25
N LEU A 235 -9.63 -13.58 22.74
CA LEU A 235 -10.06 -13.04 24.02
C LEU A 235 -11.47 -12.44 23.94
N SER A 236 -12.22 -12.49 25.06
CA SER A 236 -13.58 -11.95 25.09
C SER A 236 -13.60 -10.41 24.96
N LYS A 237 -14.69 -9.86 24.39
CA LYS A 237 -14.88 -8.39 24.23
C LYS A 237 -14.73 -7.64 25.55
N LYS A 238 -15.24 -8.22 26.66
CA LYS A 238 -15.10 -7.64 28.00
C LYS A 238 -13.63 -7.58 28.45
N PHE A 239 -12.85 -8.60 28.11
CA PHE A 239 -11.43 -8.62 28.42
C PHE A 239 -10.66 -7.57 27.60
N LYS A 240 -10.97 -7.42 26.31
CA LYS A 240 -10.43 -6.37 25.44
C LYS A 240 -10.68 -4.97 26.01
N MET A 241 -11.93 -4.67 26.42
CA MET A 241 -12.28 -3.39 27.04
C MET A 241 -11.49 -3.12 28.33
N ASN A 242 -11.31 -4.13 29.18
CA ASN A 242 -10.49 -4.00 30.38
C ASN A 242 -9.01 -3.71 30.04
N ALA A 243 -8.47 -4.37 29.01
CA ALA A 243 -7.11 -4.12 28.56
C ALA A 243 -6.93 -2.72 27.98
N MET A 244 -7.93 -2.21 27.23
CA MET A 244 -7.95 -0.83 26.74
C MET A 244 -8.00 0.21 27.86
N CYS A 245 -8.77 -0.05 28.93
CA CYS A 245 -8.81 0.83 30.08
C CYS A 245 -7.46 0.85 30.84
N VAL A 246 -6.80 -0.30 30.95
CA VAL A 246 -5.43 -0.34 31.50
C VAL A 246 -4.48 0.45 30.62
N ALA A 247 -4.62 0.35 29.29
CA ALA A 247 -3.79 1.09 28.35
C ALA A 247 -3.96 2.61 28.46
N SER A 248 -5.18 3.13 28.70
CA SER A 248 -5.37 4.58 28.86
C SER A 248 -4.60 5.14 30.08
N VAL A 249 -4.61 4.43 31.20
CA VAL A 249 -3.81 4.83 32.38
C VAL A 249 -2.30 4.73 32.12
N VAL A 250 -1.89 3.72 31.34
CA VAL A 250 -0.49 3.55 30.94
C VAL A 250 -0.03 4.67 30.03
N GLU A 251 -0.87 5.12 29.11
CA GLU A 251 -0.57 6.22 28.20
C GLU A 251 -0.40 7.54 28.91
N GLU A 252 -1.28 7.86 29.87
CA GLU A 252 -1.14 9.03 30.73
C GLU A 252 0.19 9.06 31.50
N ASN A 253 0.72 7.88 31.85
CA ASN A 253 1.99 7.70 32.56
C ASN A 253 3.15 7.29 31.60
N SER A 254 2.96 7.37 30.30
CA SER A 254 3.90 6.86 29.28
C SER A 254 5.31 7.47 29.36
N LYS A 255 5.45 8.70 29.84
CA LYS A 255 6.73 9.38 30.03
C LYS A 255 7.68 8.65 30.99
N SER A 256 7.15 7.84 31.92
CA SER A 256 7.92 7.04 32.86
C SER A 256 8.22 5.62 32.34
N LEU A 257 7.48 5.15 31.33
CA LEU A 257 7.56 3.80 30.79
C LEU A 257 8.25 3.81 29.41
N ARG A 258 9.56 3.61 29.39
CA ARG A 258 10.38 3.59 28.14
C ARG A 258 10.25 2.29 27.35
N ASN A 259 9.06 1.71 27.26
CA ASN A 259 8.84 0.46 26.55
C ASN A 259 8.17 0.71 25.19
N MET A 260 8.44 -0.15 24.23
CA MET A 260 7.77 -0.11 22.92
C MET A 260 6.26 -0.38 23.09
N PRO A 261 5.37 0.31 22.33
CA PRO A 261 3.91 0.14 22.42
C PRO A 261 3.46 -1.32 22.29
N TYR A 262 4.09 -2.07 21.38
CA TYR A 262 3.87 -3.51 21.18
C TYR A 262 4.08 -4.34 22.47
N SER A 263 5.15 -4.07 23.18
CA SER A 263 5.47 -4.78 24.43
C SER A 263 4.56 -4.34 25.59
N LEU A 264 4.18 -3.05 25.61
CA LEU A 264 3.24 -2.51 26.61
C LEU A 264 1.85 -3.12 26.45
N ALA A 265 1.35 -3.24 25.22
CA ALA A 265 0.08 -3.89 24.93
C ALA A 265 0.02 -5.32 25.50
N ALA A 266 1.08 -6.09 25.28
CA ALA A 266 1.19 -7.44 25.86
C ALA A 266 1.23 -7.42 27.38
N GLY A 267 1.93 -6.45 27.98
CA GLY A 267 1.94 -6.23 29.44
C GLY A 267 0.55 -5.93 29.98
N CYS A 268 -0.22 -5.07 29.30
CA CYS A 268 -1.61 -4.75 29.68
C CYS A 268 -2.52 -5.97 29.64
N ILE A 269 -2.45 -6.77 28.59
CA ILE A 269 -3.22 -8.02 28.45
C ILE A 269 -2.84 -9.00 29.57
N TYR A 270 -1.55 -9.18 29.83
CA TYR A 270 -1.08 -10.07 30.87
C TYR A 270 -1.51 -9.58 32.27
N PHE A 271 -1.47 -8.27 32.53
CA PHE A 271 -1.94 -7.68 33.79
C PHE A 271 -3.43 -7.95 34.03
N VAL A 272 -4.27 -7.76 33.02
CA VAL A 272 -5.71 -8.04 33.10
C VAL A 272 -5.97 -9.53 33.30
N ALA A 273 -5.18 -10.41 32.70
CA ALA A 273 -5.30 -11.87 32.90
C ALA A 273 -5.02 -12.25 34.35
N VAL A 274 -3.96 -11.70 34.95
CA VAL A 274 -3.62 -11.92 36.38
C VAL A 274 -4.73 -11.40 37.30
N CYS A 275 -5.31 -10.23 37.00
CA CYS A 275 -6.39 -9.65 37.81
C CYS A 275 -7.71 -10.40 37.65
N SER A 276 -8.02 -10.93 36.45
CA SER A 276 -9.32 -11.59 36.18
C SER A 276 -9.42 -13.02 36.69
N LYS A 277 -8.29 -13.71 36.85
CA LYS A 277 -8.17 -15.14 37.21
C LYS A 277 -9.03 -16.09 36.32
N LYS A 278 -9.50 -15.62 35.17
CA LYS A 278 -10.36 -16.41 34.27
C LYS A 278 -9.57 -17.25 33.28
N TYR A 279 -8.36 -16.86 32.98
CA TYR A 279 -7.49 -17.50 32.03
C TYR A 279 -6.30 -18.13 32.76
N ASP A 280 -5.89 -19.29 32.29
CA ASP A 280 -4.65 -19.90 32.77
C ASP A 280 -3.46 -19.05 32.29
N ILE A 281 -2.78 -18.44 33.24
CA ILE A 281 -1.69 -17.51 33.00
C ILE A 281 -0.54 -18.20 32.26
N ALA A 282 -0.29 -19.51 32.55
CA ALA A 282 0.77 -20.25 31.92
C ALA A 282 0.47 -20.53 30.43
N VAL A 283 -0.78 -20.87 30.12
CA VAL A 283 -1.24 -21.11 28.75
C VAL A 283 -1.21 -19.80 27.96
N LEU A 284 -1.79 -18.72 28.50
CA LEU A 284 -1.80 -17.42 27.85
C LEU A 284 -0.38 -16.91 27.52
N LYS A 285 0.55 -17.09 28.46
CA LYS A 285 1.96 -16.69 28.26
C LYS A 285 2.61 -17.48 27.13
N ARG A 286 2.34 -18.79 27.02
CA ARG A 286 2.83 -19.61 25.90
C ARG A 286 2.22 -19.19 24.58
N GLU A 287 0.92 -18.92 24.54
CA GLU A 287 0.26 -18.44 23.33
C GLU A 287 0.76 -17.08 22.88
N MET A 288 0.97 -16.14 23.79
CA MET A 288 1.58 -14.85 23.48
C MET A 288 2.99 -15.00 22.92
N LYS A 289 3.77 -15.94 23.43
CA LYS A 289 5.10 -16.24 22.90
C LYS A 289 5.06 -16.76 21.47
N VAL A 290 4.16 -17.71 21.18
CA VAL A 290 4.06 -18.38 19.87
C VAL A 290 3.38 -17.49 18.84
N LYS A 291 2.23 -16.90 19.17
CA LYS A 291 1.38 -16.14 18.25
C LYS A 291 1.84 -14.69 18.09
N CYS A 292 2.29 -14.06 19.17
CA CYS A 292 2.72 -12.67 19.15
C CYS A 292 4.24 -12.49 19.08
N ASP A 293 5.03 -13.57 19.02
CA ASP A 293 6.52 -13.55 18.94
C ASP A 293 7.16 -12.66 20.01
N LEU A 294 6.68 -12.78 21.25
CA LEU A 294 7.16 -12.03 22.41
C LEU A 294 7.94 -12.94 23.35
N SER A 295 9.09 -12.46 23.85
CA SER A 295 9.86 -13.23 24.81
C SER A 295 9.22 -13.19 26.20
N ASP A 296 9.31 -14.30 26.95
CA ASP A 296 8.84 -14.39 28.35
C ASP A 296 9.43 -13.30 29.23
N VAL A 297 10.70 -12.94 28.96
CA VAL A 297 11.43 -11.88 29.69
C VAL A 297 10.84 -10.50 29.39
N THR A 298 10.45 -10.24 28.14
CA THR A 298 9.84 -8.97 27.74
C THR A 298 8.47 -8.80 28.44
N ILE A 299 7.64 -9.84 28.42
CA ILE A 299 6.32 -9.81 29.08
C ILE A 299 6.49 -9.57 30.58
N ALA A 300 7.44 -10.27 31.23
CA ALA A 300 7.70 -10.10 32.67
C ALA A 300 8.22 -8.68 32.99
N LYS A 301 9.12 -8.13 32.17
CA LYS A 301 9.61 -6.75 32.37
C LYS A 301 8.48 -5.72 32.25
N CYS A 302 7.64 -5.84 31.22
CA CYS A 302 6.50 -4.94 31.05
C CYS A 302 5.51 -5.07 32.22
N PHE A 303 5.22 -6.29 32.66
CA PHE A 303 4.36 -6.52 33.82
C PHE A 303 4.91 -5.89 35.10
N ASN A 304 6.21 -6.05 35.37
CA ASN A 304 6.85 -5.45 36.54
C ASN A 304 6.78 -3.91 36.50
N ASN A 305 6.93 -3.31 35.34
CA ASN A 305 6.76 -1.87 35.18
C ASN A 305 5.30 -1.42 35.46
N LEU A 306 4.31 -2.24 35.05
CA LEU A 306 2.89 -1.97 35.37
C LEU A 306 2.52 -2.19 36.81
N ILE A 307 3.22 -3.04 37.57
CA ILE A 307 2.99 -3.25 39.00
C ILE A 307 3.20 -1.95 39.78
N VAL A 308 4.10 -1.10 39.37
CA VAL A 308 4.31 0.21 40.02
C VAL A 308 3.03 1.07 39.97
N LEU A 309 2.26 0.96 38.88
CA LEU A 309 1.00 1.68 38.68
C LEU A 309 -0.24 0.91 39.18
N LYS A 310 -0.04 -0.24 39.82
CA LYS A 310 -1.11 -1.15 40.27
C LYS A 310 -2.31 -0.47 40.98
N PRO A 311 -2.13 0.49 41.95
CA PRO A 311 -3.26 1.11 42.58
C PRO A 311 -4.17 1.87 41.61
N GLN A 312 -3.60 2.65 40.70
CA GLN A 312 -4.31 3.42 39.70
C GLN A 312 -5.03 2.50 38.67
N LEU A 313 -4.36 1.43 38.24
CA LEU A 313 -4.91 0.45 37.31
C LEU A 313 -6.10 -0.32 37.88
N ILE A 314 -6.06 -0.68 39.19
CA ILE A 314 -7.17 -1.36 39.86
C ILE A 314 -8.36 -0.41 40.03
N GLU A 315 -8.12 0.86 40.31
CA GLU A 315 -9.17 1.86 40.45
C GLU A 315 -9.88 2.08 39.12
N ALA A 316 -9.15 2.23 38.00
CA ALA A 316 -9.71 2.33 36.67
C ALA A 316 -10.56 1.10 36.28
N LEU A 317 -10.09 -0.11 36.60
CA LEU A 317 -10.85 -1.34 36.38
C LEU A 317 -12.11 -1.47 37.23
N LYS A 318 -12.14 -0.89 38.46
CA LYS A 318 -13.35 -0.83 39.33
C LYS A 318 -14.38 0.14 38.74
N GLN A 319 -13.97 1.30 38.27
CA GLN A 319 -14.86 2.29 37.65
C GLN A 319 -15.56 1.72 36.39
N LEU A 320 -14.89 0.87 35.60
CA LEU A 320 -15.51 0.17 34.47
C LEU A 320 -16.55 -0.88 34.88
N LYS A 321 -16.39 -1.52 36.05
CA LYS A 321 -17.34 -2.53 36.54
C LYS A 321 -18.56 -1.89 37.22
N GLY A 322 -18.50 -0.62 37.57
CA GLY A 322 -19.60 0.13 38.17
C GLY A 322 -20.51 0.82 37.14
N LYS A 323 -20.13 0.81 35.89
CA LYS A 323 -20.94 1.19 34.73
C LYS A 323 -21.44 -0.06 33.99
#